data_480fd5447f31ac438c14e3bbe878d0b4
#
_entry.id   480fd5447f31ac438c14e3bbe878d0b4
#
_cell.length_a   1.000
_cell.length_b   1.000
_cell.length_c   1.000
_cell.angle_alpha   90.00
_cell.angle_beta   90.00
_cell.angle_gamma   90.00
#
_symmetry.space_group_name_H-M   'P 1'
#
loop_
_entity.id
_entity.type
_entity.pdbx_description
1 polymer ?
#
loop_
_entity_poly.entity_id
_entity_poly.type
_entity_poly.pdbx_seq_one_letter_code
_entity_poly.pdbx_strand_id
1 'polypeptide(L)'
;MDAFKPQIYDVGQHGSVSGCWRAIQTSMKHPMNEEIDLKRHLMIAAGALAASLSFSAFAGAATYQLDSDHTYPSFEADHLGGLSIWRGKFDKSQGTVTLDLAAKTGTVEVTTDMASVHTGSTKLDQMLQSGQFFDATKFPEATYRGAIKFNGEKPVSVVGNLTIHGVTRPLKLTINSFKCMPHPMLKREVCGVDAVGEFDRGDFGIDYGKSYGFSLKTKLLISAEAIKQ
;
A
#
# COMPACT_ATOMS: atom_id res chain seq x y z
N MET A 1 -28.04 -17.30 24.13
CA MET A 1 -29.45 -17.23 23.70
C MET A 1 -29.98 -15.93 24.25
N ASP A 2 -29.93 -14.88 23.45
CA ASP A 2 -30.76 -13.70 23.64
C ASP A 2 -30.69 -12.86 22.35
N ALA A 3 -31.85 -12.79 21.71
CA ALA A 3 -32.02 -12.20 20.39
C ALA A 3 -32.18 -10.69 20.50
N PHE A 4 -31.39 -9.96 19.74
CA PHE A 4 -31.55 -8.51 19.52
C PHE A 4 -32.65 -8.25 18.50
N LYS A 5 -33.75 -7.61 18.93
CA LYS A 5 -34.82 -7.08 18.06
C LYS A 5 -34.50 -5.65 17.62
N PRO A 6 -34.73 -5.27 16.37
CA PRO A 6 -34.66 -3.88 15.95
C PRO A 6 -35.96 -3.12 16.27
N GLN A 7 -35.84 -1.91 16.79
CA GLN A 7 -36.94 -0.97 16.96
C GLN A 7 -37.21 -0.21 15.67
N ILE A 8 -38.46 -0.25 15.25
CA ILE A 8 -39.02 0.54 14.14
C ILE A 8 -39.62 1.82 14.76
N TYR A 9 -39.20 2.98 14.28
CA TYR A 9 -39.83 4.25 14.57
C TYR A 9 -40.86 4.60 13.51
N ASP A 10 -42.10 4.78 13.97
CA ASP A 10 -43.30 5.18 13.25
C ASP A 10 -43.27 6.69 12.96
N VAL A 11 -43.60 7.09 11.73
CA VAL A 11 -43.73 8.48 11.32
C VAL A 11 -45.19 8.83 11.26
N GLY A 12 -45.66 9.62 12.22
CA GLY A 12 -46.99 10.19 12.27
C GLY A 12 -47.17 11.35 11.29
N GLN A 13 -48.23 11.23 10.51
CA GLN A 13 -48.84 12.29 9.67
C GLN A 13 -49.61 13.30 10.53
N HIS A 14 -49.76 14.48 10.00
CA HIS A 14 -50.82 15.51 9.99
C HIS A 14 -50.18 16.92 10.07
N GLY A 15 -50.58 17.90 9.28
CA GLY A 15 -51.84 18.34 8.81
C GLY A 15 -51.74 19.57 7.91
N SER A 16 -52.71 19.66 7.07
CA SER A 16 -53.09 20.72 6.14
C SER A 16 -53.57 21.97 6.83
N VAL A 17 -53.20 23.16 6.28
CA VAL A 17 -54.11 24.34 6.31
C VAL A 17 -53.88 25.21 5.08
N SER A 18 -54.97 25.36 4.39
CA SER A 18 -55.27 26.27 3.29
C SER A 18 -55.53 27.70 3.81
N GLY A 19 -55.24 28.71 2.98
CA GLY A 19 -55.69 30.10 3.19
C GLY A 19 -55.07 31.04 2.18
N CYS A 20 -55.64 31.17 1.08
CA CYS A 20 -56.31 32.24 0.39
C CYS A 20 -56.03 33.68 0.93
N TRP A 21 -55.48 34.57 0.08
CA TRP A 21 -55.91 35.93 -0.11
C TRP A 21 -55.44 36.49 -1.45
N ARG A 22 -56.44 36.89 -2.26
CA ARG A 22 -56.32 37.74 -3.44
C ARG A 22 -56.33 39.19 -3.04
N ALA A 23 -55.71 40.04 -3.83
CA ALA A 23 -56.24 41.30 -4.41
C ALA A 23 -55.05 42.22 -4.78
N ILE A 24 -54.91 42.51 -6.04
CA ILE A 24 -55.38 43.68 -6.78
C ILE A 24 -54.47 44.91 -6.66
N GLN A 25 -54.02 45.33 -7.79
CA GLN A 25 -54.03 46.56 -8.58
C GLN A 25 -52.65 47.20 -8.75
N THR A 26 -52.32 47.52 -9.85
CA THR A 26 -52.55 48.33 -11.05
C THR A 26 -51.25 49.08 -11.43
N SER A 27 -50.88 48.86 -12.62
CA SER A 27 -50.43 49.82 -13.65
C SER A 27 -49.62 51.06 -13.24
N MET A 28 -48.40 51.13 -13.69
CA MET A 28 -47.83 52.30 -14.40
C MET A 28 -46.71 51.87 -15.32
N LYS A 29 -46.96 51.98 -16.65
CA LYS A 29 -45.96 51.89 -17.70
C LYS A 29 -45.04 53.13 -17.58
N HIS A 30 -43.72 52.84 -17.57
CA HIS A 30 -42.72 53.79 -18.08
C HIS A 30 -41.77 53.02 -18.99
N PRO A 31 -41.68 53.46 -20.25
CA PRO A 31 -40.70 52.89 -21.18
C PRO A 31 -39.42 53.75 -21.05
N MET A 32 -38.30 53.16 -20.69
CA MET A 32 -36.97 53.61 -21.07
C MET A 32 -35.94 52.81 -20.29
N ASN A 33 -35.23 51.99 -21.03
CA ASN A 33 -33.84 51.55 -20.89
C ASN A 33 -33.64 50.07 -21.20
N GLU A 34 -34.09 49.63 -22.39
CA GLU A 34 -33.73 48.29 -22.89
C GLU A 34 -32.25 48.18 -23.34
N GLU A 35 -31.57 49.29 -23.54
CA GLU A 35 -30.18 49.26 -24.06
C GLU A 35 -29.12 49.05 -22.97
N ILE A 36 -29.41 49.30 -21.70
CA ILE A 36 -28.45 49.15 -20.59
C ILE A 36 -28.43 47.74 -20.03
N ASP A 37 -29.52 47.02 -20.19
CA ASP A 37 -29.69 45.68 -19.60
C ASP A 37 -28.94 44.60 -20.42
N LEU A 38 -28.88 44.77 -21.73
CA LEU A 38 -28.18 43.79 -22.59
C LEU A 38 -26.66 43.78 -22.35
N LYS A 39 -26.06 44.96 -22.08
CA LYS A 39 -24.62 45.08 -21.79
C LYS A 39 -24.27 44.54 -20.40
N ARG A 40 -25.17 44.63 -19.43
CA ARG A 40 -25.00 44.11 -18.09
C ARG A 40 -25.10 42.59 -18.07
N HIS A 41 -25.96 41.99 -18.85
CA HIS A 41 -26.10 40.52 -18.96
C HIS A 41 -24.95 39.90 -19.74
N LEU A 42 -24.37 40.59 -20.72
CA LEU A 42 -23.17 40.09 -21.42
C LEU A 42 -21.91 40.10 -20.57
N MET A 43 -21.76 41.05 -19.64
CA MET A 43 -20.61 41.08 -18.74
C MET A 43 -20.71 40.04 -17.58
N ILE A 44 -21.92 39.68 -17.17
CA ILE A 44 -22.15 38.63 -16.17
C ILE A 44 -21.93 37.23 -16.77
N ALA A 45 -22.27 37.03 -18.06
CA ALA A 45 -22.05 35.76 -18.73
C ALA A 45 -20.59 35.47 -19.03
N ALA A 46 -19.76 36.50 -19.26
CA ALA A 46 -18.31 36.35 -19.49
C ALA A 46 -17.54 36.05 -18.18
N GLY A 47 -18.06 36.46 -17.00
CA GLY A 47 -17.45 36.19 -15.70
C GLY A 47 -17.69 34.79 -15.16
N ALA A 48 -18.79 34.12 -15.60
CA ALA A 48 -19.17 32.79 -15.10
C ALA A 48 -18.44 31.63 -15.82
N LEU A 49 -17.83 31.89 -17.01
CA LEU A 49 -17.16 30.85 -17.78
C LEU A 49 -15.68 30.65 -17.40
N ALA A 50 -15.13 31.51 -16.55
CA ALA A 50 -13.73 31.46 -16.13
C ALA A 50 -13.50 30.69 -14.81
N ALA A 51 -14.54 30.19 -14.14
CA ALA A 51 -14.43 29.60 -12.79
C ALA A 51 -14.44 28.05 -12.77
N SER A 52 -14.41 27.38 -13.91
CA SER A 52 -14.38 25.90 -13.96
C SER A 52 -13.05 25.33 -14.47
N LEU A 53 -11.94 25.99 -14.19
CA LEU A 53 -10.63 25.30 -14.16
C LEU A 53 -10.62 24.42 -12.92
N SER A 54 -11.24 23.26 -13.03
CA SER A 54 -11.03 22.16 -12.09
C SER A 54 -9.55 21.86 -12.08
N PHE A 55 -8.82 22.36 -11.07
CA PHE A 55 -7.51 21.85 -10.74
C PHE A 55 -7.72 20.38 -10.38
N SER A 56 -7.57 19.50 -11.36
CA SER A 56 -7.29 18.10 -11.06
C SER A 56 -5.97 18.13 -10.28
N ALA A 57 -6.05 18.04 -8.97
CA ALA A 57 -4.90 17.76 -8.15
C ALA A 57 -4.36 16.42 -8.68
N PHE A 58 -3.32 16.46 -9.49
CA PHE A 58 -2.51 15.28 -9.76
C PHE A 58 -2.01 14.85 -8.39
N ALA A 59 -2.62 13.80 -7.86
CA ALA A 59 -2.07 13.12 -6.72
C ALA A 59 -0.74 12.54 -7.20
N GLY A 60 0.35 13.28 -6.96
CA GLY A 60 1.69 12.84 -7.30
C GLY A 60 2.09 11.64 -6.47
N ALA A 61 3.30 11.15 -6.69
CA ALA A 61 3.86 10.05 -5.94
C ALA A 61 3.77 10.31 -4.43
N ALA A 62 3.20 9.36 -3.71
CA ALA A 62 3.10 9.39 -2.25
C ALA A 62 4.19 8.49 -1.64
N THR A 63 4.72 8.91 -0.51
CA THR A 63 5.68 8.10 0.27
C THR A 63 4.96 7.40 1.39
N TYR A 64 5.25 6.11 1.55
CA TYR A 64 4.74 5.25 2.62
C TYR A 64 5.93 4.74 3.42
N GLN A 65 5.83 4.80 4.73
CA GLN A 65 6.79 4.20 5.64
C GLN A 65 6.34 2.79 6.01
N LEU A 66 7.20 1.79 5.91
CA LEU A 66 6.91 0.44 6.38
C LEU A 66 6.47 0.48 7.84
N ASP A 67 5.41 -0.24 8.15
CA ASP A 67 5.01 -0.57 9.51
C ASP A 67 5.76 -1.83 9.94
N SER A 68 6.77 -1.65 10.81
CA SER A 68 7.63 -2.75 11.25
C SER A 68 6.88 -3.81 12.05
N ASP A 69 5.78 -3.45 12.71
CA ASP A 69 4.98 -4.38 13.51
C ASP A 69 4.06 -5.26 12.64
N HIS A 70 3.84 -4.85 11.37
CA HIS A 70 3.03 -5.57 10.39
C HIS A 70 3.82 -5.96 9.13
N THR A 71 5.16 -6.01 9.24
CA THR A 71 6.03 -6.37 8.10
C THR A 71 6.99 -7.49 8.50
N TYR A 72 6.76 -8.67 7.93
CA TYR A 72 7.52 -9.87 8.25
C TYR A 72 8.00 -10.57 6.99
N PRO A 73 9.21 -10.28 6.49
CA PRO A 73 9.85 -11.12 5.48
C PRO A 73 10.07 -12.51 6.05
N SER A 74 9.46 -13.51 5.43
CA SER A 74 9.52 -14.91 5.84
C SER A 74 10.17 -15.74 4.74
N PHE A 75 10.69 -16.90 5.10
CA PHE A 75 11.32 -17.81 4.16
C PHE A 75 10.95 -19.27 4.41
N GLU A 76 11.05 -20.04 3.33
CA GLU A 76 11.02 -21.50 3.33
C GLU A 76 12.33 -22.00 2.72
N ALA A 77 12.96 -22.96 3.38
CA ALA A 77 14.20 -23.58 2.93
C ALA A 77 14.15 -25.11 3.11
N ASP A 78 14.84 -25.81 2.21
CA ASP A 78 14.95 -27.26 2.26
C ASP A 78 15.81 -27.72 3.45
N HIS A 79 15.43 -28.86 4.01
CA HIS A 79 16.23 -29.58 4.99
C HIS A 79 16.42 -31.03 4.53
N LEU A 80 17.68 -31.42 4.39
CA LEU A 80 18.13 -32.76 4.02
C LEU A 80 17.50 -33.32 2.74
N GLY A 81 17.53 -32.51 1.65
CA GLY A 81 17.07 -32.99 0.33
C GLY A 81 15.61 -33.32 0.27
N GLY A 82 14.74 -32.55 0.91
CA GLY A 82 13.30 -32.70 0.88
C GLY A 82 12.71 -33.46 2.07
N LEU A 83 13.54 -33.78 3.10
CA LEU A 83 13.02 -34.44 4.31
C LEU A 83 11.98 -33.56 5.02
N SER A 84 12.23 -32.25 5.09
CA SER A 84 11.30 -31.29 5.64
C SER A 84 11.55 -29.90 5.06
N ILE A 85 10.57 -29.00 5.27
CA ILE A 85 10.72 -27.58 4.93
C ILE A 85 10.87 -26.80 6.25
N TRP A 86 11.97 -26.09 6.36
CA TRP A 86 12.21 -25.19 7.47
C TRP A 86 11.72 -23.81 7.13
N ARG A 87 11.11 -23.17 8.14
CA ARG A 87 10.50 -21.85 8.01
C ARG A 87 11.05 -20.91 9.06
N GLY A 88 11.20 -19.68 8.67
CA GLY A 88 11.56 -18.60 9.57
C GLY A 88 11.09 -17.27 9.02
N LYS A 89 11.20 -16.26 9.85
CA LYS A 89 10.90 -14.86 9.52
C LYS A 89 11.96 -13.94 10.11
N PHE A 90 11.94 -12.70 9.71
CA PHE A 90 12.72 -11.64 10.33
C PHE A 90 11.78 -10.70 11.06
N ASP A 91 12.05 -10.44 12.32
CA ASP A 91 11.16 -9.64 13.20
C ASP A 91 11.43 -8.12 13.08
N LYS A 92 12.50 -7.71 12.40
CA LYS A 92 12.87 -6.30 12.26
C LYS A 92 13.15 -5.95 10.81
N SER A 93 12.25 -5.19 10.23
CA SER A 93 12.40 -4.60 8.90
C SER A 93 11.96 -3.16 8.92
N GLN A 94 12.62 -2.33 8.12
CA GLN A 94 12.27 -0.93 7.91
C GLN A 94 12.44 -0.57 6.45
N GLY A 95 11.77 0.49 6.01
CA GLY A 95 11.90 0.91 4.62
C GLY A 95 10.82 1.86 4.18
N THR A 96 10.90 2.25 2.92
CA THR A 96 9.97 3.16 2.29
C THR A 96 9.46 2.61 0.98
N VAL A 97 8.22 2.95 0.66
CA VAL A 97 7.61 2.71 -0.64
C VAL A 97 7.17 4.05 -1.19
N THR A 98 7.63 4.39 -2.40
CA THR A 98 7.07 5.52 -3.15
C THR A 98 6.09 4.95 -4.16
N LEU A 99 4.88 5.48 -4.20
CA LEU A 99 3.80 4.93 -5.02
C LEU A 99 3.00 6.05 -5.69
N ASP A 100 2.88 5.98 -7.00
CA ASP A 100 1.98 6.78 -7.81
C ASP A 100 1.05 5.85 -8.58
N LEU A 101 -0.17 5.67 -8.07
CA LEU A 101 -1.16 4.79 -8.69
C LEU A 101 -1.67 5.36 -10.02
N ALA A 102 -1.73 6.70 -10.16
CA ALA A 102 -2.20 7.34 -11.37
C ALA A 102 -1.16 7.22 -12.50
N ALA A 103 0.11 7.44 -12.19
CA ALA A 103 1.22 7.28 -13.13
C ALA A 103 1.65 5.81 -13.30
N LYS A 104 1.13 4.88 -12.47
CA LYS A 104 1.48 3.44 -12.47
C LYS A 104 2.98 3.22 -12.28
N THR A 105 3.54 3.95 -11.35
CA THR A 105 4.95 3.88 -10.99
C THR A 105 5.11 3.73 -9.49
N GLY A 106 6.23 3.15 -9.08
CA GLY A 106 6.58 3.07 -7.67
C GLY A 106 7.93 2.42 -7.46
N THR A 107 8.49 2.64 -6.29
CA THR A 107 9.76 2.06 -5.86
C THR A 107 9.62 1.52 -4.44
N VAL A 108 10.43 0.52 -4.14
CA VAL A 108 10.52 -0.10 -2.83
C VAL A 108 11.97 -0.07 -2.38
N GLU A 109 12.22 0.32 -1.16
CA GLU A 109 13.51 0.25 -0.49
C GLU A 109 13.30 -0.29 0.93
N VAL A 110 13.87 -1.48 1.21
CA VAL A 110 13.70 -2.19 2.48
C VAL A 110 15.05 -2.63 3.01
N THR A 111 15.23 -2.49 4.31
CA THR A 111 16.35 -3.01 5.07
C THR A 111 15.83 -3.93 6.17
N THR A 112 16.41 -5.12 6.29
CA THR A 112 16.05 -6.15 7.27
C THR A 112 17.26 -6.46 8.15
N ASP A 113 17.08 -6.44 9.46
CA ASP A 113 18.09 -6.85 10.46
C ASP A 113 18.26 -8.37 10.43
N MET A 114 19.44 -8.84 10.04
CA MET A 114 19.72 -10.27 9.91
C MET A 114 19.81 -10.99 11.26
N ALA A 115 20.12 -10.27 12.34
CA ALA A 115 20.09 -10.82 13.69
C ALA A 115 18.67 -11.01 14.23
N SER A 116 17.66 -10.45 13.56
CA SER A 116 16.25 -10.62 13.94
C SER A 116 15.61 -11.90 13.40
N VAL A 117 16.38 -12.81 12.82
CA VAL A 117 15.86 -14.09 12.35
C VAL A 117 15.22 -14.89 13.48
N HIS A 118 14.03 -15.42 13.22
CA HIS A 118 13.23 -16.17 14.18
C HIS A 118 12.58 -17.38 13.50
N THR A 119 12.97 -18.57 13.92
CA THR A 119 12.48 -19.85 13.39
C THR A 119 11.63 -20.61 14.39
N GLY A 120 11.48 -20.10 15.62
CA GLY A 120 10.91 -20.82 16.75
C GLY A 120 11.91 -21.76 17.46
N SER A 121 13.16 -21.83 16.99
CA SER A 121 14.24 -22.59 17.59
C SER A 121 15.46 -21.69 17.81
N THR A 122 15.73 -21.34 19.06
CA THR A 122 16.90 -20.50 19.41
C THR A 122 18.23 -21.08 18.86
N LYS A 123 18.37 -22.41 18.86
CA LYS A 123 19.55 -23.07 18.32
C LYS A 123 19.69 -22.82 16.81
N LEU A 124 18.58 -22.91 16.08
CA LEU A 124 18.61 -22.63 14.63
C LEU A 124 18.83 -21.15 14.36
N ASP A 125 18.20 -20.27 15.12
CA ASP A 125 18.37 -18.82 14.99
C ASP A 125 19.84 -18.43 15.16
N GLN A 126 20.52 -18.96 16.19
CA GLN A 126 21.96 -18.77 16.40
C GLN A 126 22.82 -19.32 15.25
N MET A 127 22.45 -20.48 14.71
CA MET A 127 23.15 -21.07 13.57
C MET A 127 22.99 -20.22 12.31
N LEU A 128 21.76 -19.72 12.04
CA LEU A 128 21.52 -18.84 10.89
C LEU A 128 22.25 -17.51 11.01
N GLN A 129 22.44 -16.97 12.21
CA GLN A 129 23.20 -15.74 12.45
C GLN A 129 24.72 -15.94 12.31
N SER A 130 25.20 -17.18 12.39
CA SER A 130 26.64 -17.48 12.38
C SER A 130 27.28 -17.30 10.99
N GLY A 131 28.61 -17.31 10.96
CA GLY A 131 29.40 -17.23 9.72
C GLY A 131 29.18 -18.40 8.74
N GLN A 132 28.46 -19.44 9.12
CA GLN A 132 28.07 -20.54 8.22
C GLN A 132 26.87 -20.18 7.36
N PHE A 133 26.09 -19.15 7.75
CA PHE A 133 24.91 -18.69 7.02
C PHE A 133 24.96 -17.19 6.75
N PHE A 134 24.32 -16.37 7.58
CA PHE A 134 24.18 -14.94 7.31
C PHE A 134 25.40 -14.13 7.71
N ASP A 135 26.24 -14.65 8.63
CA ASP A 135 27.33 -13.90 9.25
C ASP A 135 26.84 -12.51 9.71
N ALA A 136 25.78 -12.50 10.53
CA ALA A 136 25.07 -11.29 10.93
C ALA A 136 25.97 -10.28 11.66
N THR A 137 27.11 -10.70 12.21
CA THR A 137 28.10 -9.81 12.80
C THR A 137 28.83 -8.98 11.73
N LYS A 138 29.16 -9.60 10.60
CA LYS A 138 29.86 -8.94 9.48
C LYS A 138 28.88 -8.28 8.51
N PHE A 139 27.73 -8.88 8.31
CA PHE A 139 26.68 -8.43 7.40
C PHE A 139 25.36 -8.29 8.17
N PRO A 140 25.23 -7.23 8.99
CA PRO A 140 24.09 -7.08 9.90
C PRO A 140 22.76 -6.87 9.18
N GLU A 141 22.79 -6.47 7.91
CA GLU A 141 21.60 -6.09 7.16
C GLU A 141 21.53 -6.80 5.82
N ALA A 142 20.30 -7.17 5.44
CA ALA A 142 19.92 -7.44 4.06
C ALA A 142 19.13 -6.25 3.51
N THR A 143 19.31 -5.93 2.22
CA THR A 143 18.56 -4.84 1.58
C THR A 143 17.90 -5.32 0.30
N TYR A 144 16.69 -4.78 0.04
CA TYR A 144 16.02 -4.97 -1.24
C TYR A 144 15.58 -3.62 -1.80
N ARG A 145 15.95 -3.35 -3.07
CA ARG A 145 15.58 -2.13 -3.80
C ARG A 145 15.02 -2.51 -5.16
N GLY A 146 13.82 -2.04 -5.47
CA GLY A 146 13.18 -2.41 -6.72
C GLY A 146 12.11 -1.43 -7.20
N ALA A 147 11.74 -1.59 -8.46
CA ALA A 147 10.66 -0.86 -9.10
C ALA A 147 9.40 -1.71 -9.16
N ILE A 148 8.28 -1.12 -8.79
CA ILE A 148 6.95 -1.74 -8.87
C ILE A 148 6.52 -1.76 -10.34
N LYS A 149 6.05 -2.91 -10.81
CA LYS A 149 5.51 -3.12 -12.15
C LYS A 149 4.00 -3.31 -12.08
N PHE A 150 3.30 -2.65 -13.00
CA PHE A 150 1.85 -2.66 -13.09
C PHE A 150 1.37 -3.45 -14.31
N ASN A 151 0.19 -4.05 -14.18
CA ASN A 151 -0.62 -4.55 -15.27
C ASN A 151 -2.01 -3.88 -15.18
N GLY A 152 -2.30 -2.98 -16.11
CA GLY A 152 -3.43 -2.06 -15.98
C GLY A 152 -3.29 -1.19 -14.72
N GLU A 153 -4.28 -1.24 -13.84
CA GLU A 153 -4.32 -0.45 -12.60
C GLU A 153 -3.67 -1.18 -11.41
N LYS A 154 -3.27 -2.45 -11.57
CA LYS A 154 -2.82 -3.27 -10.44
C LYS A 154 -1.31 -3.45 -10.44
N PRO A 155 -0.63 -3.23 -9.31
CA PRO A 155 0.74 -3.67 -9.13
C PRO A 155 0.79 -5.21 -9.14
N VAL A 156 1.70 -5.78 -9.93
CA VAL A 156 1.80 -7.24 -10.14
C VAL A 156 3.15 -7.82 -9.75
N SER A 157 4.18 -7.01 -9.69
CA SER A 157 5.50 -7.47 -9.23
C SER A 157 6.39 -6.31 -8.83
N VAL A 158 7.44 -6.62 -8.08
CA VAL A 158 8.59 -5.73 -7.87
C VAL A 158 9.79 -6.37 -8.52
N VAL A 159 10.49 -5.64 -9.37
CA VAL A 159 11.74 -6.07 -10.00
C VAL A 159 12.87 -5.26 -9.43
N GLY A 160 13.81 -5.92 -8.77
CA GLY A 160 14.85 -5.24 -8.03
C GLY A 160 16.07 -6.09 -7.77
N ASN A 161 16.87 -5.64 -6.83
CA ASN A 161 18.08 -6.31 -6.37
C ASN A 161 17.99 -6.60 -4.88
N LEU A 162 18.34 -7.81 -4.53
CA LEU A 162 18.52 -8.26 -3.15
C LEU A 162 20.00 -8.29 -2.82
N THR A 163 20.37 -7.74 -1.68
CA THR A 163 21.71 -7.84 -1.13
C THR A 163 21.65 -8.61 0.18
N ILE A 164 22.32 -9.73 0.26
CA ILE A 164 22.50 -10.55 1.46
C ILE A 164 23.98 -10.97 1.51
N HIS A 165 24.54 -11.09 2.71
CA HIS A 165 25.92 -11.56 2.92
C HIS A 165 26.93 -10.77 2.09
N GLY A 166 26.68 -9.46 1.89
CA GLY A 166 27.51 -8.58 1.08
C GLY A 166 27.44 -8.76 -0.43
N VAL A 167 26.62 -9.69 -0.93
CA VAL A 167 26.46 -9.99 -2.36
C VAL A 167 25.11 -9.49 -2.85
N THR A 168 25.10 -8.84 -4.01
CA THR A 168 23.88 -8.32 -4.64
C THR A 168 23.51 -9.16 -5.85
N ARG A 169 22.24 -9.57 -5.95
CA ARG A 169 21.67 -10.32 -7.08
C ARG A 169 20.28 -9.78 -7.44
N PRO A 170 19.90 -9.88 -8.71
CA PRO A 170 18.54 -9.55 -9.12
C PRO A 170 17.53 -10.50 -8.49
N LEU A 171 16.41 -9.94 -8.03
CA LEU A 171 15.28 -10.69 -7.49
C LEU A 171 13.98 -10.04 -7.97
N LYS A 172 13.09 -10.87 -8.49
CA LYS A 172 11.71 -10.49 -8.77
C LYS A 172 10.80 -11.01 -7.65
N LEU A 173 9.98 -10.12 -7.10
CA LEU A 173 8.87 -10.49 -6.23
C LEU A 173 7.58 -10.44 -7.06
N THR A 174 6.79 -11.51 -7.03
CA THR A 174 5.45 -11.55 -7.63
C THR A 174 4.44 -11.16 -6.58
N ILE A 175 3.60 -10.17 -6.86
CA ILE A 175 2.56 -9.69 -5.96
C ILE A 175 1.32 -10.57 -6.12
N ASN A 176 0.91 -11.26 -5.07
CA ASN A 176 -0.29 -12.08 -5.02
C ASN A 176 -1.52 -11.23 -4.68
N SER A 177 -1.37 -10.29 -3.74
CA SER A 177 -2.42 -9.34 -3.38
C SER A 177 -1.85 -7.97 -3.02
N PHE A 178 -2.63 -6.93 -3.30
CA PHE A 178 -2.32 -5.55 -2.96
C PHE A 178 -3.62 -4.81 -2.65
N LYS A 179 -3.64 -4.05 -1.57
CA LYS A 179 -4.79 -3.24 -1.18
C LYS A 179 -4.35 -2.01 -0.40
N CYS A 180 -4.95 -0.87 -0.72
CA CYS A 180 -4.86 0.33 0.11
C CYS A 180 -6.24 0.64 0.71
N MET A 181 -6.25 1.18 1.93
CA MET A 181 -7.46 1.61 2.62
C MET A 181 -7.14 2.66 3.70
N PRO A 182 -8.12 3.46 4.13
CA PRO A 182 -7.95 4.30 5.32
C PRO A 182 -7.66 3.43 6.55
N HIS A 183 -6.59 3.75 7.29
CA HIS A 183 -6.28 3.06 8.54
C HIS A 183 -7.28 3.48 9.62
N PRO A 184 -7.98 2.55 10.29
CA PRO A 184 -9.09 2.87 11.19
C PRO A 184 -8.69 3.76 12.37
N MET A 185 -7.48 3.59 12.90
CA MET A 185 -6.98 4.35 14.06
C MET A 185 -6.15 5.57 13.66
N LEU A 186 -5.27 5.45 12.68
CA LEU A 186 -4.31 6.51 12.32
C LEU A 186 -4.88 7.58 11.40
N LYS A 187 -6.06 7.36 10.81
CA LYS A 187 -6.73 8.27 9.85
C LYS A 187 -5.84 8.65 8.65
N ARG A 188 -4.86 7.82 8.33
CA ARG A 188 -3.99 7.88 7.16
C ARG A 188 -4.24 6.66 6.29
N GLU A 189 -3.86 6.73 5.03
CA GLU A 189 -3.92 5.57 4.15
C GLU A 189 -2.85 4.56 4.54
N VAL A 190 -3.22 3.29 4.56
CA VAL A 190 -2.31 2.16 4.69
C VAL A 190 -2.44 1.27 3.46
N CYS A 191 -1.32 0.81 2.92
CA CYS A 191 -1.29 -0.16 1.84
C CYS A 191 -0.62 -1.44 2.33
N GLY A 192 -1.27 -2.58 2.06
CA GLY A 192 -0.76 -3.91 2.37
C GLY A 192 -0.47 -4.71 1.10
N VAL A 193 0.53 -5.56 1.18
CA VAL A 193 0.96 -6.44 0.09
C VAL A 193 1.27 -7.84 0.61
N ASP A 194 0.87 -8.85 -0.16
CA ASP A 194 1.40 -10.21 -0.10
C ASP A 194 2.16 -10.50 -1.39
N ALA A 195 3.40 -10.94 -1.28
CA ALA A 195 4.26 -11.22 -2.42
C ALA A 195 5.17 -12.43 -2.17
N VAL A 196 5.61 -13.05 -3.26
CA VAL A 196 6.50 -14.21 -3.22
C VAL A 196 7.68 -14.03 -4.17
N GLY A 197 8.81 -14.61 -3.80
CA GLY A 197 9.99 -14.70 -4.64
C GLY A 197 10.78 -15.97 -4.36
N GLU A 198 11.73 -16.28 -5.23
CA GLU A 198 12.64 -17.41 -5.04
C GLU A 198 14.04 -17.03 -5.50
N PHE A 199 15.04 -17.47 -4.76
CA PHE A 199 16.45 -17.29 -5.12
C PHE A 199 17.26 -18.50 -4.67
N ASP A 200 18.45 -18.66 -5.24
CA ASP A 200 19.45 -19.64 -4.76
C ASP A 200 20.38 -18.94 -3.77
N ARG A 201 20.42 -19.39 -2.51
CA ARG A 201 21.27 -18.80 -1.46
C ARG A 201 22.76 -19.02 -1.72
N GLY A 202 23.11 -20.02 -2.55
CA GLY A 202 24.48 -20.24 -3.00
C GLY A 202 25.02 -19.10 -3.86
N ASP A 203 24.14 -18.39 -4.60
CA ASP A 203 24.52 -17.20 -5.37
C ASP A 203 24.99 -16.03 -4.48
N PHE A 204 24.70 -16.10 -3.19
CA PHE A 204 25.12 -15.14 -2.16
C PHE A 204 26.25 -15.67 -1.28
N GLY A 205 26.84 -16.83 -1.64
CA GLY A 205 27.91 -17.47 -0.85
C GLY A 205 27.44 -18.21 0.40
N ILE A 206 26.12 -18.48 0.50
CA ILE A 206 25.53 -19.21 1.64
C ILE A 206 25.25 -20.65 1.18
N ASP A 207 26.27 -21.47 1.17
CA ASP A 207 26.22 -22.83 0.61
C ASP A 207 26.28 -23.97 1.66
N TYR A 208 26.18 -23.62 2.95
CA TYR A 208 26.13 -24.63 4.02
C TYR A 208 25.03 -25.67 3.77
N GLY A 209 25.38 -26.94 3.98
CA GLY A 209 24.48 -28.06 3.77
C GLY A 209 24.44 -28.63 2.35
N LYS A 210 25.05 -27.94 1.35
CA LYS A 210 25.11 -28.44 -0.03
C LYS A 210 25.71 -29.85 -0.11
N SER A 211 26.79 -30.13 0.61
CA SER A 211 27.42 -31.44 0.67
C SER A 211 26.56 -32.51 1.35
N TYR A 212 25.56 -32.14 2.10
CA TYR A 212 24.60 -33.03 2.75
C TYR A 212 23.31 -33.18 1.94
N GLY A 213 23.28 -32.71 0.68
CA GLY A 213 22.14 -32.84 -0.21
C GLY A 213 21.03 -31.79 -0.02
N PHE A 214 21.29 -30.72 0.74
CA PHE A 214 20.29 -29.64 0.84
C PHE A 214 20.13 -28.91 -0.50
N SER A 215 18.91 -28.64 -0.90
CA SER A 215 18.66 -27.65 -1.92
C SER A 215 19.03 -26.25 -1.40
N LEU A 216 19.67 -25.46 -2.23
CA LEU A 216 20.02 -24.08 -1.89
C LEU A 216 18.91 -23.09 -2.26
N LYS A 217 17.85 -23.54 -2.91
CA LYS A 217 16.69 -22.71 -3.22
C LYS A 217 15.96 -22.28 -1.96
N THR A 218 15.70 -21.00 -1.89
CA THR A 218 14.99 -20.36 -0.79
C THR A 218 13.80 -19.60 -1.36
N LYS A 219 12.61 -19.90 -0.84
CA LYS A 219 11.39 -19.18 -1.18
C LYS A 219 11.16 -18.06 -0.16
N LEU A 220 10.88 -16.87 -0.65
CA LEU A 220 10.47 -15.74 0.15
C LEU A 220 8.96 -15.61 0.14
N LEU A 221 8.41 -15.28 1.31
CA LEU A 221 7.00 -15.00 1.56
C LEU A 221 6.97 -13.64 2.25
N ILE A 222 6.53 -12.63 1.53
CA ILE A 222 6.56 -11.25 2.01
C ILE A 222 5.14 -10.81 2.35
N SER A 223 4.90 -10.54 3.62
CA SER A 223 3.71 -9.84 4.09
C SER A 223 4.17 -8.49 4.66
N ALA A 224 3.67 -7.40 4.11
CA ALA A 224 4.12 -6.07 4.50
C ALA A 224 2.99 -5.06 4.43
N GLU A 225 2.98 -4.15 5.40
CA GLU A 225 2.11 -2.98 5.43
C GLU A 225 2.94 -1.70 5.47
N ALA A 226 2.43 -0.63 4.85
CA ALA A 226 3.10 0.66 4.84
C ALA A 226 2.08 1.79 4.96
N ILE A 227 2.41 2.80 5.77
CA ILE A 227 1.55 3.91 6.15
C ILE A 227 2.00 5.17 5.41
N LYS A 228 1.07 5.82 4.73
CA LYS A 228 1.28 7.06 4.01
C LYS A 228 1.77 8.17 4.94
N GLN A 229 2.78 8.92 4.49
CA GLN A 229 3.40 10.02 5.22
C GLN A 229 2.76 11.38 4.89
#